data_b523a031adc2068067cb8addc88fccb7
#
_entry.id   b523a031adc2068067cb8addc88fccb7
#
_cell.length_a   1.000
_cell.length_b   1.000
_cell.length_c   1.000
_cell.angle_alpha   90.00
_cell.angle_beta   90.00
_cell.angle_gamma   90.00
#
_symmetry.space_group_name_H-M   'P 1'
#
loop_
_entity.id
_entity.type
_entity.pdbx_description
1 polymer ?
#
loop_
_entity_poly.entity_id
_entity_poly.type
_entity_poly.pdbx_seq_one_letter_code
_entity_poly.pdbx_strand_id
1 'polypeptide(L)'
;MRLRRPLAPSTLVTSSTNAGAAGGIALKHFGKGDTIGFIGCGAIGRVMARAAKAVQPDFKGVCYAPDGSHETFAAEMSAELGVPFTAMSSASEMCAESDVIYTQTPGSTTCLEKSWLKPHATIICSGSDQPTKQEIPTDVLKASKYVSDLTKQTSKVGELRSAIADGSMTEADVYAEIGEVCNGSKPGREGDELIVVDLTGT
;
A
#
# COMPACT_ATOMS: atom_id res chain seq x y z
N MET A 1 -23.01 34.00 20.36
CA MET A 1 -23.05 33.78 18.91
C MET A 1 -21.91 32.84 18.56
N ARG A 2 -22.16 31.51 18.39
CA ARG A 2 -21.12 30.54 18.02
C ARG A 2 -20.98 30.52 16.51
N LEU A 3 -19.87 31.00 16.00
CA LEU A 3 -19.47 30.83 14.60
C LEU A 3 -19.37 29.34 14.28
N ARG A 4 -20.32 28.79 13.54
CA ARG A 4 -20.16 27.49 12.92
C ARG A 4 -19.09 27.63 11.83
N ARG A 5 -17.92 27.01 12.04
CA ARG A 5 -16.96 26.83 10.96
C ARG A 5 -17.66 26.02 9.86
N PRO A 6 -17.62 26.46 8.60
CA PRO A 6 -18.06 25.59 7.52
C PRO A 6 -17.18 24.34 7.54
N LEU A 7 -17.80 23.17 7.64
CA LEU A 7 -17.13 21.90 7.40
C LEU A 7 -16.63 21.95 5.95
N ALA A 8 -15.32 21.91 5.77
CA ALA A 8 -14.73 21.66 4.47
C ALA A 8 -15.32 20.34 3.92
N PRO A 9 -15.45 20.17 2.59
CA PRO A 9 -15.95 18.94 2.01
C PRO A 9 -15.03 17.80 2.45
N SER A 10 -15.52 17.03 3.41
CA SER A 10 -14.74 16.14 4.26
C SER A 10 -14.37 14.81 3.61
N THR A 11 -14.92 14.48 2.45
CA THR A 11 -14.74 13.15 1.85
C THR A 11 -13.32 12.89 1.33
N LEU A 12 -12.70 13.87 0.70
CA LEU A 12 -11.33 13.68 0.19
C LEU A 12 -10.27 13.69 1.30
N VAL A 13 -10.46 14.51 2.32
CA VAL A 13 -9.52 14.60 3.46
C VAL A 13 -9.66 13.37 4.36
N THR A 14 -10.87 12.84 4.49
CA THR A 14 -11.15 11.69 5.36
C THR A 14 -10.60 10.40 4.74
N SER A 15 -10.83 10.14 3.45
CA SER A 15 -10.32 8.94 2.79
C SER A 15 -8.80 8.90 2.74
N SER A 16 -8.13 10.01 2.39
CA SER A 16 -6.66 10.06 2.39
C SER A 16 -6.07 9.84 3.78
N THR A 17 -6.67 10.39 4.83
CA THR A 17 -6.20 10.21 6.22
C THR A 17 -6.40 8.77 6.68
N ASN A 18 -7.53 8.16 6.34
CA ASN A 18 -7.81 6.76 6.67
C ASN A 18 -6.84 5.83 5.94
N ALA A 19 -6.58 6.06 4.65
CA ALA A 19 -5.59 5.31 3.89
C ALA A 19 -4.20 5.38 4.55
N GLY A 20 -3.76 6.57 4.96
CA GLY A 20 -2.50 6.73 5.67
C GLY A 20 -2.46 5.99 7.00
N ALA A 21 -3.53 6.07 7.80
CA ALA A 21 -3.61 5.35 9.07
C ALA A 21 -3.56 3.82 8.87
N ALA A 22 -4.34 3.29 7.92
CA ALA A 22 -4.34 1.88 7.59
C ALA A 22 -2.98 1.42 7.04
N GLY A 23 -2.35 2.21 6.15
CA GLY A 23 -1.02 1.94 5.64
C GLY A 23 0.07 1.95 6.72
N GLY A 24 -0.02 2.84 7.70
CA GLY A 24 0.87 2.85 8.88
C GLY A 24 0.68 1.62 9.76
N ILE A 25 -0.55 1.20 9.99
CA ILE A 25 -0.87 -0.04 10.74
C ILE A 25 -0.31 -1.26 9.98
N ALA A 26 -0.51 -1.33 8.66
CA ALA A 26 0.03 -2.41 7.85
C ALA A 26 1.56 -2.47 7.93
N LEU A 27 2.24 -1.33 7.80
CA LEU A 27 3.70 -1.26 7.98
C LEU A 27 4.15 -1.75 9.34
N LYS A 28 3.48 -1.32 10.41
CA LYS A 28 3.81 -1.70 11.80
C LYS A 28 3.77 -3.21 12.03
N HIS A 29 2.80 -3.91 11.46
CA HIS A 29 2.57 -5.33 11.72
C HIS A 29 3.25 -6.26 10.71
N PHE A 30 3.52 -5.76 9.50
CA PHE A 30 3.98 -6.57 8.39
C PHE A 30 5.29 -6.08 7.75
N GLY A 31 5.70 -4.84 8.02
CA GLY A 31 6.94 -4.28 7.48
C GLY A 31 8.18 -5.03 7.94
N LYS A 32 9.19 -5.12 7.05
CA LYS A 32 10.51 -5.64 7.32
C LYS A 32 11.52 -4.91 6.44
N GLY A 33 12.71 -4.65 6.94
CA GLY A 33 13.73 -3.87 6.23
C GLY A 33 13.60 -2.37 6.39
N ASP A 34 14.43 -1.61 5.70
CA ASP A 34 14.54 -0.16 5.85
C ASP A 34 14.25 0.65 4.57
N THR A 35 14.04 -0.03 3.45
CA THR A 35 13.77 0.63 2.17
C THR A 35 12.28 0.53 1.81
N ILE A 36 11.60 1.67 1.74
CA ILE A 36 10.18 1.76 1.46
C ILE A 36 9.96 2.38 0.08
N GLY A 37 9.34 1.61 -0.82
CA GLY A 37 8.99 2.02 -2.17
C GLY A 37 7.57 2.59 -2.28
N PHE A 38 7.40 3.52 -3.22
CA PHE A 38 6.11 4.14 -3.50
C PHE A 38 5.83 4.12 -5.00
N ILE A 39 4.78 3.42 -5.43
CA ILE A 39 4.24 3.46 -6.78
C ILE A 39 2.95 4.30 -6.76
N GLY A 40 2.95 5.41 -7.49
CA GLY A 40 1.89 6.40 -7.42
C GLY A 40 2.20 7.52 -6.43
N CYS A 41 2.68 8.64 -6.97
CA CYS A 41 3.25 9.76 -6.23
C CYS A 41 2.23 10.92 -6.01
N GLY A 42 0.94 10.57 -5.93
CA GLY A 42 -0.15 11.52 -5.72
C GLY A 42 -0.39 11.91 -4.25
N ALA A 43 -1.60 12.39 -3.96
CA ALA A 43 -2.00 12.84 -2.62
C ALA A 43 -1.95 11.70 -1.59
N ILE A 44 -2.42 10.49 -1.96
CA ILE A 44 -2.42 9.32 -1.08
C ILE A 44 -0.97 8.86 -0.81
N GLY A 45 -0.09 8.83 -1.83
CA GLY A 45 1.32 8.51 -1.64
C GLY A 45 2.01 9.38 -0.58
N ARG A 46 1.73 10.69 -0.58
CA ARG A 46 2.23 11.63 0.43
C ARG A 46 1.74 11.32 1.84
N VAL A 47 0.48 10.93 1.97
CA VAL A 47 -0.08 10.54 3.28
C VAL A 47 0.51 9.22 3.77
N MET A 48 0.71 8.25 2.85
CA MET A 48 1.41 6.99 3.16
C MET A 48 2.85 7.24 3.61
N ALA A 49 3.59 8.13 2.96
CA ALA A 49 4.96 8.48 3.34
C ALA A 49 5.03 9.11 4.74
N ARG A 50 4.08 9.99 5.09
CA ARG A 50 3.94 10.55 6.46
C ARG A 50 3.63 9.47 7.49
N ALA A 51 2.74 8.55 7.16
CA ALA A 51 2.40 7.42 8.03
C ALA A 51 3.61 6.47 8.22
N ALA A 52 4.35 6.19 7.15
CA ALA A 52 5.58 5.42 7.21
C ALA A 52 6.60 6.09 8.15
N LYS A 53 6.82 7.41 8.04
CA LYS A 53 7.71 8.18 8.93
C LYS A 53 7.30 8.09 10.40
N ALA A 54 6.01 8.10 10.69
CA ALA A 54 5.49 7.99 12.05
C ALA A 54 5.73 6.61 12.67
N VAL A 55 5.75 5.56 11.84
CA VAL A 55 5.93 4.16 12.28
C VAL A 55 7.41 3.77 12.30
N GLN A 56 8.14 4.17 11.26
CA GLN A 56 9.54 3.81 11.03
C GLN A 56 10.34 5.10 10.72
N PRO A 57 10.86 5.79 11.74
CA PRO A 57 11.44 7.12 11.57
C PRO A 57 12.68 7.21 10.65
N ASP A 58 13.44 6.14 10.49
CA ASP A 58 14.73 6.14 9.81
C ASP A 58 14.76 5.29 8.52
N PHE A 59 13.65 5.24 7.78
CA PHE A 59 13.60 4.52 6.51
C PHE A 59 14.26 5.30 5.36
N LYS A 60 14.56 4.60 4.26
CA LYS A 60 14.92 5.16 2.96
C LYS A 60 13.73 5.05 2.03
N GLY A 61 13.34 6.14 1.40
CA GLY A 61 12.27 6.17 0.41
C GLY A 61 12.81 5.99 -1.00
N VAL A 62 12.17 5.14 -1.81
CA VAL A 62 12.34 5.09 -3.25
C VAL A 62 10.97 5.24 -3.91
N CYS A 63 10.88 5.89 -5.06
CA CYS A 63 9.59 6.16 -5.67
C CYS A 63 9.62 6.14 -7.19
N TYR A 64 8.47 5.77 -7.77
CA TYR A 64 8.28 5.77 -9.21
C TYR A 64 6.83 6.11 -9.59
N ALA A 65 6.67 6.89 -10.65
CA ALA A 65 5.41 7.14 -11.32
C ALA A 65 5.65 7.37 -12.82
N PRO A 66 4.86 6.76 -13.72
CA PRO A 66 5.13 6.83 -15.16
C PRO A 66 4.95 8.23 -15.77
N ASP A 67 4.27 9.13 -15.07
CA ASP A 67 4.04 10.53 -15.48
C ASP A 67 5.17 11.50 -15.06
N GLY A 68 6.22 10.99 -14.40
CA GLY A 68 7.35 11.79 -13.92
C GLY A 68 7.12 12.50 -12.58
N SER A 69 5.94 12.40 -11.98
CA SER A 69 5.60 13.05 -10.70
C SER A 69 6.45 12.58 -9.52
N HIS A 70 7.13 11.44 -9.65
CA HIS A 70 8.01 10.87 -8.64
C HIS A 70 9.25 11.73 -8.35
N GLU A 71 9.74 12.51 -9.31
CA GLU A 71 10.86 13.42 -9.07
C GLU A 71 10.48 14.53 -8.07
N THR A 72 9.32 15.17 -8.31
CA THR A 72 8.78 16.18 -7.38
C THR A 72 8.43 15.56 -6.03
N PHE A 73 7.83 14.36 -6.04
CA PHE A 73 7.50 13.63 -4.81
C PHE A 73 8.75 13.34 -3.97
N ALA A 74 9.83 12.86 -4.59
CA ALA A 74 11.09 12.58 -3.89
C ALA A 74 11.66 13.84 -3.22
N ALA A 75 11.70 14.95 -3.95
CA ALA A 75 12.20 16.21 -3.42
C ALA A 75 11.34 16.74 -2.25
N GLU A 76 10.01 16.75 -2.41
CA GLU A 76 9.07 17.22 -1.39
C GLU A 76 9.11 16.35 -0.13
N MET A 77 9.07 15.03 -0.28
CA MET A 77 9.06 14.12 0.87
C MET A 77 10.41 14.09 1.59
N SER A 78 11.53 14.21 0.87
CA SER A 78 12.84 14.37 1.51
C SER A 78 12.90 15.62 2.38
N ALA A 79 12.44 16.75 1.85
CA ALA A 79 12.44 18.02 2.57
C ALA A 79 11.48 18.03 3.76
N GLU A 80 10.28 17.45 3.59
CA GLU A 80 9.25 17.43 4.62
C GLU A 80 9.57 16.46 5.77
N LEU A 81 10.00 15.24 5.43
CA LEU A 81 10.14 14.15 6.40
C LEU A 81 11.55 14.00 6.96
N GLY A 82 12.54 14.65 6.36
CA GLY A 82 13.93 14.55 6.80
C GLY A 82 14.53 13.16 6.63
N VAL A 83 14.04 12.37 5.66
CA VAL A 83 14.60 11.08 5.26
C VAL A 83 14.91 11.09 3.76
N PRO A 84 15.92 10.33 3.29
CA PRO A 84 16.26 10.35 1.87
C PRO A 84 15.18 9.68 1.05
N PHE A 85 14.71 10.35 0.00
CA PHE A 85 13.91 9.79 -1.07
C PHE A 85 14.65 9.86 -2.40
N THR A 86 14.64 8.77 -3.15
CA THR A 86 15.25 8.66 -4.48
C THR A 86 14.17 8.38 -5.53
N ALA A 87 14.12 9.21 -6.57
CA ALA A 87 13.33 8.93 -7.76
C ALA A 87 14.03 7.86 -8.60
N MET A 88 13.34 6.76 -8.87
CA MET A 88 13.88 5.62 -9.61
C MET A 88 13.54 5.72 -11.10
N SER A 89 14.34 5.12 -11.96
CA SER A 89 14.17 5.19 -13.40
C SER A 89 13.03 4.28 -13.91
N SER A 90 12.64 3.28 -13.14
CA SER A 90 11.59 2.32 -13.50
C SER A 90 10.91 1.72 -12.27
N ALA A 91 9.70 1.17 -12.48
CA ALA A 91 9.00 0.42 -11.45
C ALA A 91 9.77 -0.84 -11.02
N SER A 92 10.42 -1.52 -11.96
CA SER A 92 11.21 -2.73 -11.68
C SER A 92 12.41 -2.42 -10.78
N GLU A 93 13.15 -1.36 -11.04
CA GLU A 93 14.26 -0.93 -10.20
C GLU A 93 13.77 -0.53 -8.80
N MET A 94 12.68 0.24 -8.73
CA MET A 94 12.08 0.63 -7.45
C MET A 94 11.64 -0.59 -6.64
N CYS A 95 10.98 -1.59 -7.25
CA CYS A 95 10.56 -2.81 -6.58
C CYS A 95 11.77 -3.64 -6.08
N ALA A 96 12.81 -3.78 -6.90
CA ALA A 96 14.02 -4.56 -6.54
C ALA A 96 14.75 -3.99 -5.32
N GLU A 97 14.75 -2.66 -5.16
CA GLU A 97 15.36 -1.99 -4.00
C GLU A 97 14.48 -2.04 -2.75
N SER A 98 13.16 -2.21 -2.90
CA SER A 98 12.20 -2.05 -1.80
C SER A 98 12.05 -3.31 -0.94
N ASP A 99 11.96 -3.11 0.37
CA ASP A 99 11.54 -4.13 1.34
C ASP A 99 10.03 -4.05 1.61
N VAL A 100 9.49 -2.82 1.59
CA VAL A 100 8.06 -2.53 1.67
C VAL A 100 7.67 -1.68 0.47
N ILE A 101 6.52 -1.96 -0.14
CA ILE A 101 6.03 -1.24 -1.33
C ILE A 101 4.61 -0.76 -1.06
N TYR A 102 4.40 0.54 -1.13
CA TYR A 102 3.08 1.13 -1.18
C TYR A 102 2.65 1.32 -2.63
N THR A 103 1.43 0.85 -2.99
CA THR A 103 0.82 1.11 -4.29
C THR A 103 -0.49 1.89 -4.12
N GLN A 104 -0.62 3.00 -4.84
CA GLN A 104 -1.79 3.87 -4.83
C GLN A 104 -1.93 4.58 -6.18
N THR A 105 -2.08 3.82 -7.23
CA THR A 105 -2.19 4.33 -8.58
C THR A 105 -3.66 4.60 -8.97
N PRO A 106 -3.93 5.54 -9.89
CA PRO A 106 -5.26 5.71 -10.46
C PRO A 106 -5.55 4.69 -11.57
N GLY A 107 -4.57 3.85 -11.93
CA GLY A 107 -4.62 2.96 -13.10
C GLY A 107 -5.51 1.74 -12.92
N SER A 108 -5.87 1.13 -14.06
CA SER A 108 -6.63 -0.11 -14.14
C SER A 108 -5.77 -1.32 -14.53
N THR A 109 -4.45 -1.14 -14.57
CA THR A 109 -3.48 -2.19 -14.91
C THR A 109 -2.51 -2.40 -13.77
N THR A 110 -2.00 -3.63 -13.65
CA THR A 110 -0.99 -3.98 -12.64
C THR A 110 0.24 -3.08 -12.77
N CYS A 111 0.79 -2.67 -11.64
CA CYS A 111 1.90 -1.71 -11.56
C CYS A 111 3.24 -2.34 -11.17
N LEU A 112 3.27 -3.64 -10.91
CA LEU A 112 4.46 -4.41 -10.58
C LEU A 112 4.39 -5.84 -11.12
N GLU A 113 5.52 -6.55 -11.09
CA GLU A 113 5.63 -7.96 -11.45
C GLU A 113 6.28 -8.75 -10.32
N LYS A 114 5.91 -10.03 -10.18
CA LYS A 114 6.46 -10.91 -9.15
C LYS A 114 7.98 -11.04 -9.22
N SER A 115 8.54 -11.07 -10.44
CA SER A 115 9.97 -11.20 -10.70
C SER A 115 10.80 -10.02 -10.19
N TRP A 116 10.16 -8.87 -9.94
CA TRP A 116 10.84 -7.66 -9.43
C TRP A 116 10.92 -7.60 -7.91
N LEU A 117 10.18 -8.46 -7.21
CA LEU A 117 10.01 -8.40 -5.76
C LEU A 117 11.10 -9.17 -5.01
N LYS A 118 11.54 -8.63 -3.88
CA LYS A 118 12.30 -9.40 -2.91
C LYS A 118 11.42 -10.51 -2.30
N PRO A 119 12.00 -11.68 -1.95
CA PRO A 119 11.21 -12.79 -1.39
C PRO A 119 10.41 -12.43 -0.14
N HIS A 120 10.93 -11.48 0.65
CA HIS A 120 10.33 -11.02 1.91
C HIS A 120 9.57 -9.70 1.78
N ALA A 121 9.30 -9.22 0.56
CA ALA A 121 8.65 -7.94 0.37
C ALA A 121 7.26 -7.90 1.03
N THR A 122 6.90 -6.71 1.54
CA THR A 122 5.53 -6.40 1.94
C THR A 122 4.94 -5.41 0.96
N ILE A 123 3.82 -5.76 0.34
CA ILE A 123 3.08 -4.86 -0.55
C ILE A 123 1.85 -4.37 0.21
N ILE A 124 1.68 -3.07 0.31
CA ILE A 124 0.54 -2.40 0.93
C ILE A 124 -0.18 -1.64 -0.18
N CYS A 125 -1.27 -2.21 -0.67
CA CYS A 125 -1.99 -1.68 -1.81
C CYS A 125 -3.29 -0.98 -1.39
N SER A 126 -3.57 0.17 -2.00
CA SER A 126 -4.74 0.99 -1.70
C SER A 126 -5.36 1.65 -2.94
N GLY A 127 -4.89 1.32 -4.13
CA GLY A 127 -5.39 1.91 -5.37
C GLY A 127 -6.58 1.19 -5.99
N SER A 128 -6.81 -0.07 -5.63
CA SER A 128 -7.89 -0.89 -6.18
C SER A 128 -9.21 -0.70 -5.42
N ASP A 129 -9.73 0.52 -5.44
CA ASP A 129 -10.96 0.94 -4.73
C ASP A 129 -12.25 0.84 -5.60
N GLN A 130 -12.14 0.29 -6.82
CA GLN A 130 -13.24 0.15 -7.77
C GLN A 130 -13.14 -1.20 -8.52
N PRO A 131 -14.29 -1.74 -9.01
CA PRO A 131 -14.30 -3.06 -9.69
C PRO A 131 -13.46 -3.13 -10.98
N THR A 132 -13.06 -2.00 -11.54
CA THR A 132 -12.26 -1.91 -12.78
C THR A 132 -10.78 -1.72 -12.53
N LYS A 133 -10.37 -1.53 -11.28
CA LYS A 133 -8.96 -1.30 -10.90
C LYS A 133 -8.27 -2.58 -10.44
N GLN A 134 -6.98 -2.67 -10.73
CA GLN A 134 -6.09 -3.76 -10.34
C GLN A 134 -4.66 -3.24 -10.33
N GLU A 135 -3.99 -3.30 -9.20
CA GLU A 135 -2.58 -2.91 -9.06
C GLU A 135 -1.64 -4.11 -8.99
N ILE A 136 -2.09 -5.20 -8.34
CA ILE A 136 -1.26 -6.37 -8.02
C ILE A 136 -1.65 -7.56 -8.91
N PRO A 137 -0.68 -8.21 -9.60
CA PRO A 137 -0.94 -9.43 -10.37
C PRO A 137 -1.43 -10.57 -9.48
N THR A 138 -2.33 -11.42 -10.02
CA THR A 138 -2.93 -12.53 -9.25
C THR A 138 -1.92 -13.60 -8.83
N ASP A 139 -0.82 -13.77 -9.56
CA ASP A 139 0.28 -14.67 -9.20
C ASP A 139 1.10 -14.18 -7.99
N VAL A 140 1.12 -12.86 -7.76
CA VAL A 140 1.68 -12.23 -6.55
C VAL A 140 0.75 -12.49 -5.38
N LEU A 141 -0.57 -12.24 -5.55
CA LEU A 141 -1.57 -12.48 -4.51
C LEU A 141 -1.53 -13.92 -4.03
N LYS A 142 -1.58 -14.88 -4.97
CA LYS A 142 -1.53 -16.31 -4.70
C LYS A 142 -0.25 -16.77 -3.98
N ALA A 143 0.88 -16.12 -4.24
CA ALA A 143 2.16 -16.47 -3.64
C ALA A 143 2.38 -15.83 -2.26
N SER A 144 1.50 -14.93 -1.83
CA SER A 144 1.66 -14.13 -0.63
C SER A 144 0.84 -14.64 0.56
N LYS A 145 1.25 -14.24 1.75
CA LYS A 145 0.37 -14.18 2.92
C LYS A 145 -0.56 -12.99 2.72
N TYR A 146 -1.76 -13.25 2.19
CA TYR A 146 -2.70 -12.21 1.81
C TYR A 146 -3.55 -11.77 3.01
N VAL A 147 -3.54 -10.47 3.29
CA VAL A 147 -4.29 -9.82 4.38
C VAL A 147 -5.21 -8.78 3.78
N SER A 148 -6.47 -8.73 4.19
CA SER A 148 -7.44 -7.73 3.77
C SER A 148 -7.74 -6.72 4.87
N ASP A 149 -8.21 -5.54 4.52
CA ASP A 149 -8.89 -4.67 5.49
C ASP A 149 -10.27 -5.24 5.86
N LEU A 150 -11.05 -5.63 4.86
CA LEU A 150 -12.33 -6.32 5.01
C LEU A 150 -12.53 -7.29 3.84
N THR A 151 -12.52 -8.58 4.09
CA THR A 151 -12.57 -9.63 3.06
C THR A 151 -13.78 -9.52 2.13
N LYS A 152 -14.96 -9.24 2.69
CA LYS A 152 -16.19 -9.02 1.90
C LYS A 152 -16.11 -7.83 0.94
N GLN A 153 -15.23 -6.88 1.20
CA GLN A 153 -15.02 -5.71 0.34
C GLN A 153 -13.94 -5.99 -0.69
N THR A 154 -12.79 -6.53 -0.28
CA THR A 154 -11.69 -6.86 -1.19
C THR A 154 -12.08 -7.91 -2.23
N SER A 155 -13.01 -8.81 -1.91
CA SER A 155 -13.59 -9.76 -2.87
C SER A 155 -14.45 -9.12 -3.97
N LYS A 156 -14.89 -7.87 -3.80
CA LYS A 156 -15.77 -7.16 -4.75
C LYS A 156 -15.08 -6.02 -5.48
N VAL A 157 -14.22 -5.26 -4.80
CA VAL A 157 -13.59 -4.05 -5.34
C VAL A 157 -12.08 -4.04 -5.16
N GLY A 158 -11.49 -4.84 -4.26
CA GLY A 158 -10.04 -4.93 -4.00
C GLY A 158 -9.30 -5.83 -4.99
N GLU A 159 -8.05 -6.08 -4.66
CA GLU A 159 -7.16 -6.95 -5.44
C GLU A 159 -7.64 -8.40 -5.48
N LEU A 160 -8.25 -8.91 -4.39
CA LEU A 160 -8.76 -10.28 -4.27
C LEU A 160 -9.82 -10.60 -5.35
N ARG A 161 -10.60 -9.61 -5.77
CA ARG A 161 -11.66 -9.75 -6.78
C ARG A 161 -11.18 -10.43 -8.07
N SER A 162 -10.03 -10.04 -8.59
CA SER A 162 -9.51 -10.63 -9.83
C SER A 162 -9.00 -12.05 -9.64
N ALA A 163 -8.39 -12.34 -8.50
CA ALA A 163 -7.94 -13.69 -8.16
C ALA A 163 -9.12 -14.66 -7.93
N ILE A 164 -10.24 -14.17 -7.43
CA ILE A 164 -11.49 -14.95 -7.37
C ILE A 164 -12.07 -15.16 -8.78
N ALA A 165 -12.09 -14.12 -9.60
CA ALA A 165 -12.66 -14.17 -10.95
C ALA A 165 -11.89 -15.13 -11.89
N ASP A 166 -10.57 -15.25 -11.75
CA ASP A 166 -9.74 -16.18 -12.52
C ASP A 166 -9.60 -17.57 -11.86
N GLY A 167 -10.19 -17.78 -10.68
CA GLY A 167 -10.18 -19.04 -9.94
C GLY A 167 -8.86 -19.36 -9.24
N SER A 168 -7.93 -18.41 -9.15
CA SER A 168 -6.63 -18.62 -8.50
C SER A 168 -6.69 -18.55 -6.98
N MET A 169 -7.69 -17.84 -6.42
CA MET A 169 -7.95 -17.72 -4.98
C MET A 169 -9.45 -17.71 -4.66
N THR A 170 -9.76 -17.86 -3.38
CA THR A 170 -11.09 -17.75 -2.78
C THR A 170 -11.02 -16.87 -1.53
N GLU A 171 -12.16 -16.50 -0.95
CA GLU A 171 -12.17 -15.79 0.36
C GLU A 171 -11.56 -16.63 1.50
N ALA A 172 -11.54 -17.97 1.36
CA ALA A 172 -10.93 -18.87 2.36
C ALA A 172 -9.38 -18.85 2.33
N ASP A 173 -8.77 -18.33 1.26
CA ASP A 173 -7.32 -18.19 1.15
C ASP A 173 -6.81 -16.90 1.80
N VAL A 174 -7.70 -16.01 2.28
CA VAL A 174 -7.34 -14.82 3.05
C VAL A 174 -6.80 -15.26 4.41
N TYR A 175 -5.56 -14.88 4.70
CA TYR A 175 -4.92 -15.24 5.96
C TYR A 175 -5.62 -14.60 7.17
N ALA A 176 -5.93 -13.31 7.08
CA ALA A 176 -6.58 -12.53 8.13
C ALA A 176 -7.18 -11.23 7.58
N GLU A 177 -8.14 -10.69 8.30
CA GLU A 177 -8.45 -9.26 8.25
C GLU A 177 -7.47 -8.50 9.16
N ILE A 178 -7.04 -7.29 8.76
CA ILE A 178 -6.04 -6.52 9.52
C ILE A 178 -6.47 -6.26 10.96
N GLY A 179 -7.76 -6.17 11.23
CA GLY A 179 -8.34 -6.03 12.56
C GLY A 179 -8.03 -7.21 13.48
N GLU A 180 -7.92 -8.45 12.95
CA GLU A 180 -7.55 -9.64 13.71
C GLU A 180 -6.08 -9.59 14.13
N VAL A 181 -5.23 -8.99 13.31
CA VAL A 181 -3.81 -8.78 13.65
C VAL A 181 -3.66 -7.67 14.69
N CYS A 182 -4.42 -6.58 14.54
CA CYS A 182 -4.41 -5.47 15.49
C CYS A 182 -4.86 -5.87 16.90
N ASN A 183 -5.82 -6.77 17.02
CA ASN A 183 -6.33 -7.25 18.32
C ASN A 183 -5.56 -8.46 18.88
N GLY A 184 -4.56 -8.96 18.13
CA GLY A 184 -3.71 -10.08 18.56
C GLY A 184 -4.31 -11.47 18.34
N SER A 185 -5.46 -11.61 17.66
CA SER A 185 -6.06 -12.91 17.33
C SER A 185 -5.28 -13.67 16.27
N LYS A 186 -4.56 -12.95 15.42
CA LYS A 186 -3.66 -13.48 14.39
C LYS A 186 -2.29 -12.79 14.49
N PRO A 187 -1.18 -13.50 14.31
CA PRO A 187 0.13 -12.86 14.24
C PRO A 187 0.29 -12.02 12.97
N GLY A 188 1.13 -10.99 13.04
CA GLY A 188 1.57 -10.24 11.87
C GLY A 188 2.59 -11.02 11.04
N ARG A 189 3.71 -10.35 10.66
CA ARG A 189 4.84 -11.03 10.04
C ARG A 189 5.56 -11.94 11.03
N GLU A 190 5.88 -13.15 10.59
CA GLU A 190 6.59 -14.13 11.41
C GLU A 190 7.94 -14.55 10.79
N GLY A 191 8.11 -14.41 9.48
CA GLY A 191 9.31 -14.84 8.76
C GLY A 191 9.64 -14.00 7.51
N ASP A 192 10.16 -14.68 6.51
CA ASP A 192 10.58 -14.10 5.22
C ASP A 192 9.53 -14.31 4.11
N GLU A 193 8.27 -14.41 4.49
CA GLU A 193 7.17 -14.53 3.55
C GLU A 193 6.90 -13.25 2.77
N LEU A 194 6.52 -13.39 1.49
CA LEU A 194 5.90 -12.32 0.72
C LEU A 194 4.53 -12.02 1.32
N ILE A 195 4.23 -10.75 1.59
CA ILE A 195 2.96 -10.34 2.17
C ILE A 195 2.28 -9.30 1.28
N VAL A 196 0.98 -9.45 1.09
CA VAL A 196 0.13 -8.41 0.48
C VAL A 196 -0.93 -7.98 1.51
N VAL A 197 -1.03 -6.69 1.75
CA VAL A 197 -2.07 -6.06 2.58
C VAL A 197 -2.94 -5.20 1.70
N ASP A 198 -4.16 -5.63 1.47
CA ASP A 198 -5.14 -4.99 0.58
C ASP A 198 -6.07 -4.06 1.37
N LEU A 199 -6.00 -2.77 1.10
CA LEU A 199 -6.67 -1.69 1.80
C LEU A 199 -7.67 -0.99 0.87
N THR A 200 -8.88 -1.51 0.77
CA THR A 200 -9.94 -0.98 -0.13
C THR A 200 -10.97 -0.12 0.57
N GLY A 201 -11.04 -0.20 1.88
CA GLY A 201 -12.18 0.24 2.69
C GLY A 201 -12.16 1.67 3.18
N THR A 202 -11.39 2.53 2.58
CA THR A 202 -11.22 3.89 3.10
C THR A 202 -12.11 4.94 2.46
#